data_882120e72b00f999bc5e4f487012f69c
#
_entry.id   882120e72b00f999bc5e4f487012f69c
#
_cell.length_a   1.000
_cell.length_b   1.000
_cell.length_c   1.000
_cell.angle_alpha   90.00
_cell.angle_beta   90.00
_cell.angle_gamma   90.00
#
_symmetry.space_group_name_H-M   'P 1'
#
loop_
_entity.id
_entity.type
_entity.pdbx_description
1 polymer ?
#
loop_
_entity_poly.entity_id
_entity_poly.type
_entity_poly.pdbx_seq_one_letter_code
_entity_poly.pdbx_strand_id
1 'polypeptide(L)'
;MSPAASAPTSNTTYIIGHKNPDADSICSALAYAAFKEARGEKGYIAARCGNSNARIDTILTRFGQSLPVYVSDVSPRVRDLMIADFVSVPPDATCAEALELIDRHDIRQLPVIDSARQVIGTISLAHLGGIFIPRLSEPRTLRQVNSSLTHIVRSLQATAHHLVAPELIDEYFIRVGAMDVATFWTISERDNIPANRSLIIVGDRRDIQARAITLGVRALIITGGLGVDDDILRLAQSAGVSVISSPWDSATTALGVRTATTIDRVIEKQFTSFHPDARLADIRRKISAMSAPAAMVLDDNGALVGVLSKSDILKPVQTRLVLVDHNEMTQAVSGAEEVTITEIIDHHRLGSLNTPQPILFINEPVGSTCTIIADLFRRENLQPSPAIAGIMMSGLISDTLHLNGPTTTRKDAILLAWLAEIAGVNSKQLADEIFNSGSVILANPPEKIVRSDFKIYEEEGQRFAVSQVEELGFGNFWQHANPISAALLSLREDEGLAFAALLVTDINTQNSLLLVKGDASFIQRISYAHVEQDEIFDLPGIVSRKKQLIPYLTSLLKEMGADGSGPAQRTKSPFAKRK
;
A
#
# COMPACT_ATOMS: atom_id res chain seq x y z
N MET A 1 -10.01 -1.95 17.61
CA MET A 1 -10.15 -2.22 16.15
C MET A 1 -10.38 -0.87 15.50
N SER A 2 -9.33 -0.27 14.95
CA SER A 2 -9.45 0.93 14.13
C SER A 2 -10.16 0.58 12.81
N PRO A 3 -11.05 1.44 12.29
CA PRO A 3 -11.68 1.19 11.01
C PRO A 3 -10.61 1.16 9.92
N ALA A 4 -10.64 0.12 9.10
CA ALA A 4 -9.82 0.03 7.90
C ALA A 4 -10.08 1.26 7.04
N ALA A 5 -9.00 1.96 6.66
CA ALA A 5 -9.09 3.09 5.77
C ALA A 5 -9.79 2.64 4.46
N SER A 6 -10.90 3.30 4.14
CA SER A 6 -11.57 3.16 2.85
C SER A 6 -10.54 3.38 1.72
N ALA A 7 -10.62 2.56 0.67
CA ALA A 7 -9.78 2.71 -0.52
C ALA A 7 -9.81 4.18 -1.00
N PRO A 8 -8.66 4.78 -1.34
CA PRO A 8 -8.60 6.18 -1.74
C PRO A 8 -9.46 6.39 -3.00
N THR A 9 -10.44 7.27 -2.88
CA THR A 9 -11.15 7.81 -4.03
C THR A 9 -10.15 8.55 -4.91
N SER A 10 -10.30 8.45 -6.22
CA SER A 10 -9.44 9.04 -7.25
C SER A 10 -8.91 10.44 -6.88
N ASN A 11 -7.59 10.64 -6.88
CA ASN A 11 -6.85 11.88 -6.63
C ASN A 11 -6.66 12.30 -5.15
N THR A 12 -6.23 11.41 -4.28
CA THR A 12 -5.84 11.79 -2.92
C THR A 12 -4.39 12.31 -2.88
N THR A 13 -4.21 13.52 -2.32
CA THR A 13 -2.90 14.12 -2.05
C THR A 13 -2.67 14.15 -0.53
N TYR A 14 -1.69 13.42 -0.05
CA TYR A 14 -1.31 13.45 1.36
C TYR A 14 -0.32 14.58 1.62
N ILE A 15 -0.62 15.42 2.62
CA ILE A 15 0.32 16.41 3.17
C ILE A 15 0.96 15.76 4.37
N ILE A 16 2.26 15.48 4.31
CA ILE A 16 2.92 14.61 5.26
C ILE A 16 4.27 15.17 5.69
N GLY A 17 4.50 15.15 7.00
CA GLY A 17 5.78 15.50 7.59
C GLY A 17 6.75 14.33 7.69
N HIS A 18 7.89 14.54 8.36
CA HIS A 18 8.95 13.54 8.46
C HIS A 18 8.61 12.34 9.37
N LYS A 19 9.41 11.24 9.26
CA LYS A 19 9.18 9.93 9.94
C LYS A 19 9.12 9.98 11.46
N ASN A 20 9.87 10.89 12.07
CA ASN A 20 9.87 11.08 13.52
C ASN A 20 9.20 12.42 13.84
N PRO A 21 7.87 12.51 13.72
CA PRO A 21 7.19 13.78 13.73
C PRO A 21 7.35 14.48 15.07
N ASP A 22 7.76 15.74 15.00
CA ASP A 22 7.70 16.69 16.10
C ASP A 22 6.43 17.56 16.00
N ALA A 23 6.36 18.62 16.79
CA ALA A 23 5.19 19.48 16.81
C ALA A 23 5.04 20.27 15.50
N ASP A 24 6.14 20.78 14.91
CA ASP A 24 6.06 21.56 13.67
C ASP A 24 5.63 20.68 12.48
N SER A 25 6.15 19.47 12.39
CA SER A 25 5.82 18.49 11.37
C SER A 25 4.31 18.16 11.33
N ILE A 26 3.67 17.93 12.48
CA ILE A 26 2.24 17.65 12.57
C ILE A 26 1.40 18.92 12.37
N CYS A 27 1.80 20.02 12.99
CA CYS A 27 1.08 21.29 12.89
C CYS A 27 1.10 21.85 11.47
N SER A 28 2.24 21.77 10.78
CA SER A 28 2.39 22.21 9.39
C SER A 28 1.54 21.37 8.43
N ALA A 29 1.45 20.03 8.64
CA ALA A 29 0.59 19.19 7.84
C ALA A 29 -0.90 19.58 7.95
N LEU A 30 -1.39 19.80 9.17
CA LEU A 30 -2.76 20.25 9.43
C LEU A 30 -3.01 21.67 8.88
N ALA A 31 -2.09 22.57 9.11
CA ALA A 31 -2.18 23.97 8.67
C ALA A 31 -2.20 24.08 7.13
N TYR A 32 -1.34 23.32 6.46
CA TYR A 32 -1.28 23.37 5.00
C TYR A 32 -2.52 22.73 4.35
N ALA A 33 -3.08 21.69 4.96
CA ALA A 33 -4.38 21.15 4.53
C ALA A 33 -5.50 22.19 4.65
N ALA A 34 -5.54 22.93 5.76
CA ALA A 34 -6.50 24.01 5.95
C ALA A 34 -6.26 25.20 4.98
N PHE A 35 -5.01 25.48 4.63
CA PHE A 35 -4.66 26.48 3.61
C PHE A 35 -5.19 26.08 2.23
N LYS A 36 -5.00 24.83 1.83
CA LYS A 36 -5.53 24.29 0.56
C LYS A 36 -7.06 24.36 0.52
N GLU A 37 -7.72 24.00 1.62
CA GLU A 37 -9.18 24.12 1.74
C GLU A 37 -9.67 25.57 1.64
N ALA A 38 -8.98 26.49 2.30
CA ALA A 38 -9.29 27.93 2.22
C ALA A 38 -9.15 28.51 0.80
N ARG A 39 -8.27 27.92 -0.03
CA ARG A 39 -8.15 28.22 -1.46
C ARG A 39 -9.21 27.55 -2.33
N GLY A 40 -10.08 26.70 -1.76
CA GLY A 40 -11.06 25.91 -2.50
C GLY A 40 -10.49 24.67 -3.20
N GLU A 41 -9.24 24.30 -2.92
CA GLU A 41 -8.59 23.09 -3.45
C GLU A 41 -9.05 21.87 -2.65
N LYS A 42 -9.43 20.79 -3.34
CA LYS A 42 -9.99 19.57 -2.72
C LYS A 42 -9.03 18.38 -2.88
N GLY A 43 -9.21 17.38 -2.01
CA GLY A 43 -8.46 16.12 -2.09
C GLY A 43 -7.10 16.15 -1.35
N TYR A 44 -6.83 17.19 -0.58
CA TYR A 44 -5.67 17.28 0.30
C TYR A 44 -5.99 16.78 1.70
N ILE A 45 -5.22 15.84 2.21
CA ILE A 45 -5.43 15.19 3.51
C ILE A 45 -4.16 15.30 4.33
N ALA A 46 -4.25 15.90 5.53
CA ALA A 46 -3.15 15.88 6.48
C ALA A 46 -2.84 14.45 6.95
N ALA A 47 -1.59 14.04 6.85
CA ALA A 47 -1.13 12.71 7.19
C ALA A 47 0.14 12.75 8.05
N ARG A 48 0.43 11.64 8.72
CA ARG A 48 1.67 11.39 9.47
C ARG A 48 2.20 10.00 9.18
N CYS A 49 3.50 9.83 9.24
CA CYS A 49 4.14 8.51 9.05
C CYS A 49 4.93 8.02 10.28
N GLY A 50 4.77 8.72 11.41
CA GLY A 50 5.32 8.35 12.71
C GLY A 50 4.30 8.45 13.84
N ASN A 51 4.72 8.05 15.03
CA ASN A 51 3.87 8.13 16.23
C ASN A 51 3.83 9.57 16.77
N SER A 52 2.73 9.93 17.42
CA SER A 52 2.63 11.15 18.18
C SER A 52 3.40 11.05 19.51
N ASN A 53 3.60 12.18 20.16
CA ASN A 53 4.17 12.28 21.50
C ASN A 53 3.29 13.18 22.39
N ALA A 54 3.58 13.22 23.67
CA ALA A 54 2.77 13.96 24.65
C ALA A 54 2.60 15.44 24.30
N ARG A 55 3.63 16.07 23.70
CA ARG A 55 3.59 17.47 23.26
C ARG A 55 2.61 17.67 22.11
N ILE A 56 2.67 16.81 21.09
CA ILE A 56 1.73 16.82 19.97
C ILE A 56 0.30 16.60 20.48
N ASP A 57 0.08 15.61 21.35
CA ASP A 57 -1.23 15.28 21.89
C ASP A 57 -1.83 16.43 22.71
N THR A 58 -1.00 17.16 23.48
CA THR A 58 -1.40 18.35 24.22
C THR A 58 -1.83 19.48 23.28
N ILE A 59 -1.05 19.76 22.23
CA ILE A 59 -1.37 20.76 21.21
C ILE A 59 -2.72 20.44 20.54
N LEU A 60 -2.86 19.22 20.05
CA LEU A 60 -4.07 18.80 19.33
C LEU A 60 -5.31 18.86 20.23
N THR A 61 -5.19 18.38 21.47
CA THR A 61 -6.28 18.45 22.46
C THR A 61 -6.66 19.89 22.76
N ARG A 62 -5.68 20.78 22.95
CA ARG A 62 -5.88 22.19 23.24
C ARG A 62 -6.72 22.91 22.18
N PHE A 63 -6.51 22.58 20.90
CA PHE A 63 -7.17 23.22 19.77
C PHE A 63 -8.27 22.35 19.14
N GLY A 64 -8.66 21.25 19.76
CA GLY A 64 -9.76 20.37 19.30
C GLY A 64 -9.50 19.75 17.94
N GLN A 65 -8.22 19.48 17.61
CA GLN A 65 -7.83 18.82 16.36
C GLN A 65 -7.60 17.34 16.56
N SER A 66 -7.95 16.56 15.55
CA SER A 66 -7.64 15.13 15.52
C SER A 66 -6.22 14.90 15.01
N LEU A 67 -5.60 13.80 15.45
CA LEU A 67 -4.36 13.33 14.84
C LEU A 67 -4.54 13.14 13.33
N PRO A 68 -3.57 13.58 12.50
CA PRO A 68 -3.54 13.29 11.07
C PRO A 68 -3.60 11.79 10.76
N VAL A 69 -4.12 11.44 9.60
CA VAL A 69 -4.23 10.05 9.15
C VAL A 69 -2.85 9.38 9.18
N TYR A 70 -2.77 8.19 9.77
CA TYR A 70 -1.52 7.43 9.78
C TYR A 70 -1.28 6.72 8.46
N VAL A 71 -0.18 7.01 7.79
CA VAL A 71 0.25 6.43 6.52
C VAL A 71 1.70 5.98 6.66
N SER A 72 1.91 4.70 6.88
CA SER A 72 3.26 4.15 7.08
C SER A 72 4.02 3.91 5.78
N ASP A 73 3.31 3.74 4.66
CA ASP A 73 3.85 3.33 3.36
C ASP A 73 2.92 3.80 2.24
N VAL A 74 3.45 4.54 1.28
CA VAL A 74 2.75 5.01 0.08
C VAL A 74 3.20 4.29 -1.18
N SER A 75 4.01 3.23 -1.05
CA SER A 75 4.47 2.44 -2.20
C SER A 75 3.29 1.95 -3.02
N PRO A 76 3.30 2.15 -4.34
CA PRO A 76 2.24 1.71 -5.23
C PRO A 76 2.00 0.21 -5.17
N ARG A 77 0.74 -0.18 -5.15
CA ARG A 77 0.29 -1.57 -5.09
C ARG A 77 -0.50 -1.97 -6.32
N VAL A 78 -0.65 -3.24 -6.55
CA VAL A 78 -1.45 -3.81 -7.66
C VAL A 78 -2.85 -3.21 -7.70
N ARG A 79 -3.51 -3.07 -6.54
CA ARG A 79 -4.86 -2.49 -6.43
C ARG A 79 -4.98 -1.06 -6.97
N ASP A 80 -3.88 -0.30 -7.00
CA ASP A 80 -3.87 1.09 -7.45
C ASP A 80 -3.92 1.22 -8.97
N LEU A 81 -3.57 0.16 -9.69
CA LEU A 81 -3.51 0.12 -11.15
C LEU A 81 -4.35 -0.99 -11.79
N MET A 82 -4.84 -1.97 -11.01
CA MET A 82 -5.68 -3.04 -11.55
C MET A 82 -7.01 -2.50 -12.07
N ILE A 83 -7.55 -3.16 -13.07
CA ILE A 83 -8.90 -2.92 -13.57
C ILE A 83 -9.86 -3.78 -12.74
N ALA A 84 -10.64 -3.16 -11.87
CA ALA A 84 -11.59 -3.85 -11.01
C ALA A 84 -12.92 -4.15 -11.71
N ASP A 85 -13.30 -3.33 -12.69
CA ASP A 85 -14.45 -3.56 -13.57
C ASP A 85 -13.99 -4.34 -14.80
N PHE A 86 -13.83 -5.64 -14.63
CA PHE A 86 -13.35 -6.56 -15.67
C PHE A 86 -14.46 -7.42 -16.21
N VAL A 87 -14.33 -7.79 -17.49
CA VAL A 87 -15.22 -8.76 -18.16
C VAL A 87 -14.69 -10.17 -17.95
N SER A 88 -15.60 -11.11 -17.68
CA SER A 88 -15.28 -12.53 -17.48
C SER A 88 -16.36 -13.41 -18.12
N VAL A 89 -16.07 -14.69 -18.27
CA VAL A 89 -17.00 -15.68 -18.80
C VAL A 89 -17.05 -16.91 -17.91
N PRO A 90 -18.22 -17.59 -17.84
CA PRO A 90 -18.33 -18.90 -17.18
C PRO A 90 -17.73 -20.02 -18.08
N PRO A 91 -17.39 -21.17 -17.50
CA PRO A 91 -16.74 -22.27 -18.24
C PRO A 91 -17.60 -22.90 -19.35
N ASP A 92 -18.92 -22.81 -19.25
CA ASP A 92 -19.89 -23.30 -20.22
C ASP A 92 -20.23 -22.28 -21.32
N ALA A 93 -19.62 -21.11 -21.31
CA ALA A 93 -19.71 -20.17 -22.41
C ALA A 93 -19.11 -20.78 -23.69
N THR A 94 -19.64 -20.39 -24.84
CA THR A 94 -19.11 -20.81 -26.13
C THR A 94 -17.95 -19.97 -26.60
N CYS A 95 -17.11 -20.49 -27.48
CA CYS A 95 -16.05 -19.70 -28.12
C CYS A 95 -16.60 -18.51 -28.90
N ALA A 96 -17.82 -18.61 -29.46
CA ALA A 96 -18.50 -17.50 -30.11
C ALA A 96 -18.78 -16.34 -29.12
N GLU A 97 -19.34 -16.66 -27.94
CA GLU A 97 -19.62 -15.67 -26.89
C GLU A 97 -18.35 -15.03 -26.35
N ALA A 98 -17.31 -15.83 -26.12
CA ALA A 98 -16.01 -15.31 -25.69
C ALA A 98 -15.40 -14.36 -26.72
N LEU A 99 -15.49 -14.69 -28.01
CA LEU A 99 -15.00 -13.85 -29.10
C LEU A 99 -15.78 -12.53 -29.19
N GLU A 100 -17.11 -12.59 -29.08
CA GLU A 100 -17.96 -11.39 -29.08
C GLU A 100 -17.63 -10.43 -27.91
N LEU A 101 -17.35 -10.97 -26.71
CA LEU A 101 -16.96 -10.18 -25.56
C LEU A 101 -15.57 -9.56 -25.76
N ILE A 102 -14.61 -10.30 -26.31
CA ILE A 102 -13.27 -9.81 -26.63
C ILE A 102 -13.36 -8.64 -27.62
N ASP A 103 -14.16 -8.78 -28.68
CA ASP A 103 -14.33 -7.75 -29.71
C ASP A 103 -15.08 -6.52 -29.17
N ARG A 104 -16.21 -6.74 -28.49
CA ARG A 104 -17.06 -5.67 -27.93
C ARG A 104 -16.31 -4.77 -26.94
N HIS A 105 -15.44 -5.36 -26.13
CA HIS A 105 -14.70 -4.64 -25.07
C HIS A 105 -13.26 -4.30 -25.45
N ASP A 106 -12.82 -4.58 -26.66
CA ASP A 106 -11.44 -4.37 -27.16
C ASP A 106 -10.39 -4.94 -26.19
N ILE A 107 -10.63 -6.13 -25.67
CA ILE A 107 -9.73 -6.81 -24.73
C ILE A 107 -9.01 -7.98 -25.41
N ARG A 108 -7.87 -8.37 -24.87
CA ARG A 108 -7.04 -9.42 -25.48
C ARG A 108 -7.10 -10.76 -24.76
N GLN A 109 -7.65 -10.76 -23.57
CA GLN A 109 -7.74 -11.94 -22.70
C GLN A 109 -8.94 -11.81 -21.77
N LEU A 110 -9.68 -12.92 -21.62
CA LEU A 110 -10.81 -13.04 -20.70
C LEU A 110 -10.45 -14.02 -19.58
N PRO A 111 -10.68 -13.69 -18.32
CA PRO A 111 -10.73 -14.64 -17.22
C PRO A 111 -11.95 -15.56 -17.38
N VAL A 112 -11.75 -16.85 -17.12
CA VAL A 112 -12.81 -17.83 -17.00
C VAL A 112 -13.00 -18.14 -15.53
N ILE A 113 -14.19 -17.84 -15.00
CA ILE A 113 -14.49 -17.95 -13.58
C ILE A 113 -15.68 -18.86 -13.32
N ASP A 114 -15.63 -19.58 -12.22
CA ASP A 114 -16.76 -20.38 -11.74
C ASP A 114 -17.77 -19.55 -10.93
N SER A 115 -18.81 -20.21 -10.42
CA SER A 115 -19.85 -19.59 -9.59
C SER A 115 -19.32 -19.03 -8.25
N ALA A 116 -18.17 -19.49 -7.77
CA ALA A 116 -17.48 -18.99 -6.58
C ALA A 116 -16.48 -17.87 -6.90
N ARG A 117 -16.47 -17.35 -8.13
CA ARG A 117 -15.52 -16.35 -8.64
C ARG A 117 -14.05 -16.83 -8.66
N GLN A 118 -13.81 -18.15 -8.60
CA GLN A 118 -12.48 -18.72 -8.72
C GLN A 118 -12.06 -18.76 -10.19
N VAL A 119 -10.83 -18.38 -10.48
CA VAL A 119 -10.29 -18.43 -11.84
C VAL A 119 -9.90 -19.86 -12.17
N ILE A 120 -10.59 -20.48 -13.12
CA ILE A 120 -10.29 -21.83 -13.62
C ILE A 120 -9.34 -21.81 -14.82
N GLY A 121 -9.15 -20.66 -15.43
CA GLY A 121 -8.23 -20.43 -16.53
C GLY A 121 -8.47 -19.09 -17.22
N THR A 122 -7.80 -18.89 -18.34
CA THR A 122 -7.95 -17.70 -19.18
C THR A 122 -8.11 -18.09 -20.64
N ILE A 123 -8.75 -17.21 -21.43
CA ILE A 123 -8.88 -17.39 -22.87
C ILE A 123 -8.43 -16.11 -23.58
N SER A 124 -7.71 -16.26 -24.69
CA SER A 124 -7.23 -15.15 -25.52
C SER A 124 -7.57 -15.39 -27.00
N LEU A 125 -7.44 -14.35 -27.82
CA LEU A 125 -7.57 -14.47 -29.28
C LEU A 125 -6.64 -15.55 -29.87
N ALA A 126 -5.46 -15.74 -29.30
CA ALA A 126 -4.53 -16.77 -29.77
C ALA A 126 -5.07 -18.18 -29.54
N HIS A 127 -5.72 -18.42 -28.39
CA HIS A 127 -6.38 -19.71 -28.09
C HIS A 127 -7.60 -19.92 -28.99
N LEU A 128 -8.45 -18.91 -29.18
CA LEU A 128 -9.59 -18.96 -30.09
C LEU A 128 -9.16 -19.15 -31.54
N GLY A 129 -8.05 -18.53 -31.95
CA GLY A 129 -7.50 -18.64 -33.30
C GLY A 129 -7.28 -20.06 -33.75
N GLY A 130 -6.91 -20.98 -32.82
CA GLY A 130 -6.79 -22.43 -33.12
C GLY A 130 -8.10 -23.12 -33.56
N ILE A 131 -9.26 -22.55 -33.20
CA ILE A 131 -10.58 -23.03 -33.62
C ILE A 131 -10.91 -22.57 -35.04
N PHE A 132 -10.53 -21.33 -35.37
CA PHE A 132 -10.85 -20.71 -36.66
C PHE A 132 -9.85 -21.07 -37.76
N ILE A 133 -8.56 -21.20 -37.43
CA ILE A 133 -7.50 -21.50 -38.38
C ILE A 133 -7.19 -22.99 -38.32
N PRO A 134 -7.65 -23.77 -39.32
CA PRO A 134 -7.42 -25.19 -39.34
C PRO A 134 -5.94 -25.54 -39.55
N ARG A 135 -5.45 -26.53 -38.83
CA ARG A 135 -4.14 -27.11 -39.15
C ARG A 135 -4.30 -27.94 -40.43
N LEU A 136 -3.63 -27.52 -41.50
CA LEU A 136 -3.68 -28.21 -42.78
C LEU A 136 -3.22 -29.67 -42.70
N SER A 137 -2.46 -30.03 -41.68
CA SER A 137 -2.01 -31.40 -41.37
C SER A 137 -3.10 -32.29 -40.80
N GLU A 138 -4.23 -31.76 -40.31
CA GLU A 138 -5.29 -32.48 -39.64
C GLU A 138 -6.70 -32.10 -40.17
N PRO A 139 -7.01 -32.34 -41.44
CA PRO A 139 -8.26 -31.84 -42.06
C PRO A 139 -9.53 -32.48 -41.45
N ARG A 140 -9.43 -33.60 -40.72
CA ARG A 140 -10.58 -34.22 -40.04
C ARG A 140 -11.06 -33.44 -38.83
N THR A 141 -10.17 -32.80 -38.09
CA THR A 141 -10.51 -31.97 -36.90
C THR A 141 -11.33 -30.74 -37.27
N LEU A 142 -11.24 -30.29 -38.51
CA LEU A 142 -12.05 -29.19 -39.06
C LEU A 142 -13.56 -29.43 -39.01
N ARG A 143 -13.97 -30.70 -39.01
CA ARG A 143 -15.36 -31.12 -39.09
C ARG A 143 -15.94 -31.55 -37.74
N GLN A 144 -15.17 -31.45 -36.69
CA GLN A 144 -15.59 -31.87 -35.34
C GLN A 144 -15.90 -30.65 -34.47
N VAL A 145 -16.94 -30.79 -33.65
CA VAL A 145 -17.31 -29.85 -32.61
C VAL A 145 -17.72 -30.63 -31.37
N ASN A 146 -17.17 -30.25 -30.21
CA ASN A 146 -17.63 -30.79 -28.93
C ASN A 146 -18.56 -29.72 -28.31
N SER A 147 -19.87 -30.03 -28.30
CA SER A 147 -20.89 -29.05 -27.93
C SER A 147 -22.22 -29.75 -27.61
N SER A 148 -23.22 -29.00 -27.15
CA SER A 148 -24.61 -29.39 -27.05
C SER A 148 -25.44 -28.71 -28.14
N LEU A 149 -26.65 -29.21 -28.39
CA LEU A 149 -27.57 -28.56 -29.34
C LEU A 149 -28.02 -27.20 -28.81
N THR A 150 -28.15 -27.03 -27.50
CA THR A 150 -28.44 -25.75 -26.86
C THR A 150 -27.34 -24.73 -27.16
N HIS A 151 -26.06 -25.10 -27.03
CA HIS A 151 -24.94 -24.22 -27.36
C HIS A 151 -24.91 -23.86 -28.84
N ILE A 152 -25.20 -24.84 -29.73
CA ILE A 152 -25.27 -24.61 -31.16
C ILE A 152 -26.37 -23.61 -31.52
N VAL A 153 -27.59 -23.81 -30.98
CA VAL A 153 -28.72 -22.89 -31.17
C VAL A 153 -28.35 -21.48 -30.72
N ARG A 154 -27.73 -21.36 -29.56
CA ARG A 154 -27.29 -20.07 -28.99
C ARG A 154 -26.23 -19.40 -29.86
N SER A 155 -25.18 -20.10 -30.25
CA SER A 155 -24.10 -19.57 -31.10
C SER A 155 -24.54 -19.14 -32.49
N LEU A 156 -25.53 -19.85 -33.06
CA LEU A 156 -26.10 -19.52 -34.36
C LEU A 156 -27.20 -18.46 -34.30
N GLN A 157 -27.68 -18.13 -33.11
CA GLN A 157 -28.93 -17.36 -32.93
C GLN A 157 -30.08 -18.01 -33.72
N ALA A 158 -30.11 -19.33 -33.71
CA ALA A 158 -30.98 -20.16 -34.54
C ALA A 158 -32.35 -20.42 -33.87
N THR A 159 -33.34 -20.79 -34.69
CA THR A 159 -34.65 -21.21 -34.20
C THR A 159 -34.67 -22.75 -34.07
N ALA A 160 -34.97 -23.23 -32.87
CA ALA A 160 -35.17 -24.64 -32.61
C ALA A 160 -36.62 -25.04 -32.89
N HIS A 161 -36.85 -25.97 -33.80
CA HIS A 161 -38.19 -26.50 -34.11
C HIS A 161 -38.48 -27.81 -33.38
N HIS A 162 -37.46 -28.66 -33.25
CA HIS A 162 -37.53 -29.89 -32.50
C HIS A 162 -36.17 -30.26 -31.96
N LEU A 163 -36.04 -30.50 -30.66
CA LEU A 163 -34.78 -30.86 -30.02
C LEU A 163 -34.93 -32.16 -29.22
N VAL A 164 -33.99 -33.05 -29.41
CA VAL A 164 -33.86 -34.30 -28.66
C VAL A 164 -32.61 -34.24 -27.82
N ALA A 165 -32.71 -34.43 -26.49
CA ALA A 165 -31.62 -34.32 -25.51
C ALA A 165 -30.70 -33.09 -25.76
N PRO A 166 -31.22 -31.84 -25.73
CA PRO A 166 -30.52 -30.65 -26.19
C PRO A 166 -29.27 -30.32 -25.38
N GLU A 167 -29.22 -30.69 -24.10
CA GLU A 167 -28.10 -30.39 -23.17
C GLU A 167 -26.96 -31.45 -23.26
N LEU A 168 -27.15 -32.53 -24.02
CA LEU A 168 -26.11 -33.56 -24.16
C LEU A 168 -24.90 -32.99 -24.89
N ILE A 169 -23.78 -32.92 -24.19
CA ILE A 169 -22.47 -32.54 -24.74
C ILE A 169 -21.83 -33.81 -25.33
N ASP A 170 -21.56 -33.82 -26.63
CA ASP A 170 -20.87 -34.89 -27.32
C ASP A 170 -20.01 -34.33 -28.47
N GLU A 171 -19.18 -35.18 -29.06
CA GLU A 171 -18.42 -34.86 -30.25
C GLU A 171 -19.30 -35.09 -31.49
N TYR A 172 -19.60 -34.01 -32.20
CA TYR A 172 -20.40 -34.03 -33.41
C TYR A 172 -19.55 -33.73 -34.65
N PHE A 173 -20.01 -34.30 -35.80
CA PHE A 173 -19.40 -34.09 -37.10
C PHE A 173 -20.22 -33.09 -37.93
N ILE A 174 -19.64 -31.96 -38.29
CA ILE A 174 -20.24 -30.94 -39.13
C ILE A 174 -20.15 -31.39 -40.59
N ARG A 175 -21.27 -31.43 -41.27
CA ARG A 175 -21.34 -31.88 -42.66
C ARG A 175 -22.29 -31.02 -43.47
N VAL A 176 -21.78 -30.45 -44.58
CA VAL A 176 -22.59 -29.60 -45.47
C VAL A 176 -23.12 -30.45 -46.61
N GLY A 177 -24.43 -30.46 -46.77
CA GLY A 177 -25.15 -31.23 -47.78
C GLY A 177 -25.11 -30.57 -49.19
N ALA A 178 -23.90 -30.35 -49.70
CA ALA A 178 -23.68 -29.68 -51.00
C ALA A 178 -23.55 -30.64 -52.19
N MET A 179 -23.29 -31.92 -51.90
CA MET A 179 -23.08 -32.95 -52.94
C MET A 179 -24.39 -33.65 -53.29
N ASP A 180 -24.36 -34.48 -54.36
CA ASP A 180 -25.40 -35.44 -54.63
C ASP A 180 -25.62 -36.40 -53.45
N VAL A 181 -26.86 -36.84 -53.23
CA VAL A 181 -27.27 -37.68 -52.06
C VAL A 181 -26.46 -38.97 -51.97
N ALA A 182 -26.30 -39.69 -53.06
CA ALA A 182 -25.60 -40.99 -53.07
C ALA A 182 -24.10 -40.76 -52.77
N THR A 183 -23.46 -39.78 -53.41
CA THR A 183 -22.06 -39.44 -53.18
C THR A 183 -21.80 -38.97 -51.77
N PHE A 184 -22.70 -38.16 -51.21
CA PHE A 184 -22.59 -37.65 -49.84
C PHE A 184 -22.54 -38.78 -48.78
N TRP A 185 -23.39 -39.78 -48.92
CA TRP A 185 -23.45 -40.90 -47.98
C TRP A 185 -22.33 -41.92 -48.20
N THR A 186 -21.94 -42.19 -49.44
CA THR A 186 -20.78 -43.04 -49.76
C THR A 186 -19.48 -42.52 -49.15
N ILE A 187 -19.27 -41.19 -49.18
CA ILE A 187 -18.12 -40.55 -48.53
C ILE A 187 -18.20 -40.73 -47.01
N SER A 188 -19.40 -40.64 -46.44
CA SER A 188 -19.61 -40.81 -44.98
C SER A 188 -19.27 -42.18 -44.48
N GLU A 189 -19.70 -43.21 -45.24
CA GLU A 189 -19.37 -44.60 -44.94
C GLU A 189 -17.87 -44.84 -45.06
N ARG A 190 -17.25 -44.34 -46.11
CA ARG A 190 -15.81 -44.44 -46.33
C ARG A 190 -15.02 -43.78 -45.18
N ASP A 191 -15.46 -42.61 -44.72
CA ASP A 191 -14.81 -41.84 -43.65
C ASP A 191 -15.21 -42.34 -42.24
N ASN A 192 -16.09 -43.36 -42.15
CA ASN A 192 -16.59 -43.99 -40.93
C ASN A 192 -17.21 -42.98 -39.95
N ILE A 193 -18.04 -42.05 -40.46
CA ILE A 193 -18.70 -41.00 -39.68
C ILE A 193 -20.08 -41.53 -39.21
N PRO A 194 -20.33 -41.62 -37.88
CA PRO A 194 -21.62 -42.11 -37.35
C PRO A 194 -22.75 -41.12 -37.68
N ALA A 195 -23.89 -41.64 -38.18
CA ALA A 195 -25.05 -40.81 -38.47
C ALA A 195 -25.57 -40.08 -37.22
N ASN A 196 -25.70 -40.78 -36.11
CA ASN A 196 -26.21 -40.25 -34.83
C ASN A 196 -25.31 -39.21 -34.18
N ARG A 197 -24.10 -38.95 -34.72
CA ARG A 197 -23.18 -37.86 -34.33
C ARG A 197 -23.02 -36.83 -35.44
N SER A 198 -23.76 -36.93 -36.54
CA SER A 198 -23.67 -36.01 -37.67
C SER A 198 -24.64 -34.83 -37.53
N LEU A 199 -24.13 -33.61 -37.69
CA LEU A 199 -24.91 -32.38 -37.86
C LEU A 199 -24.93 -32.06 -39.35
N ILE A 200 -26.10 -32.18 -39.99
CA ILE A 200 -26.26 -31.97 -41.42
C ILE A 200 -26.73 -30.54 -41.66
N ILE A 201 -25.90 -29.76 -42.32
CA ILE A 201 -26.17 -28.35 -42.70
C ILE A 201 -26.60 -28.35 -44.16
N VAL A 202 -27.82 -27.91 -44.43
CA VAL A 202 -28.41 -27.92 -45.78
C VAL A 202 -29.43 -26.78 -45.92
N GLY A 203 -29.61 -26.25 -47.13
CA GLY A 203 -30.70 -25.33 -47.44
C GLY A 203 -32.00 -26.06 -47.77
N ASP A 204 -32.61 -25.75 -48.90
CA ASP A 204 -33.91 -26.22 -49.38
C ASP A 204 -33.89 -27.58 -50.07
N ARG A 205 -32.77 -28.31 -50.04
CA ARG A 205 -32.64 -29.66 -50.62
C ARG A 205 -33.39 -30.72 -49.82
N ARG A 206 -34.67 -30.90 -50.14
CA ARG A 206 -35.58 -31.87 -49.48
C ARG A 206 -35.09 -33.31 -49.57
N ASP A 207 -34.42 -33.70 -50.67
CA ASP A 207 -33.82 -35.02 -50.87
C ASP A 207 -32.76 -35.35 -49.79
N ILE A 208 -31.88 -34.36 -49.47
CA ILE A 208 -30.89 -34.48 -48.40
C ILE A 208 -31.57 -34.48 -47.02
N GLN A 209 -32.53 -33.56 -46.81
CA GLN A 209 -33.24 -33.41 -45.53
C GLN A 209 -33.92 -34.73 -45.15
N ALA A 210 -34.77 -35.31 -46.05
CA ALA A 210 -35.49 -36.56 -45.79
C ALA A 210 -34.54 -37.74 -45.57
N ARG A 211 -33.48 -37.85 -46.37
CA ARG A 211 -32.50 -38.94 -46.23
C ARG A 211 -31.71 -38.84 -44.93
N ALA A 212 -31.31 -37.65 -44.52
CA ALA A 212 -30.61 -37.39 -43.25
C ALA A 212 -31.48 -37.87 -42.08
N ILE A 213 -32.76 -37.50 -42.06
CA ILE A 213 -33.70 -37.89 -41.01
C ILE A 213 -33.87 -39.43 -40.98
N THR A 214 -34.05 -40.07 -42.15
CA THR A 214 -34.19 -41.52 -42.25
C THR A 214 -32.98 -42.29 -41.73
N LEU A 215 -31.78 -41.70 -41.83
CA LEU A 215 -30.55 -42.30 -41.31
C LEU A 215 -30.27 -41.98 -39.83
N GLY A 216 -31.18 -41.26 -39.16
CA GLY A 216 -31.06 -40.96 -37.75
C GLY A 216 -29.88 -40.04 -37.41
N VAL A 217 -29.69 -38.96 -38.16
CA VAL A 217 -28.66 -37.98 -37.84
C VAL A 217 -28.95 -37.28 -36.49
N ARG A 218 -27.93 -36.69 -35.86
CA ARG A 218 -28.09 -35.97 -34.58
C ARG A 218 -28.99 -34.74 -34.72
N ALA A 219 -28.73 -33.97 -35.76
CA ALA A 219 -29.54 -32.80 -36.07
C ALA A 219 -29.48 -32.44 -37.57
N LEU A 220 -30.59 -31.92 -38.06
CA LEU A 220 -30.72 -31.25 -39.32
C LEU A 220 -30.73 -29.75 -39.10
N ILE A 221 -29.81 -28.99 -39.70
CA ILE A 221 -29.70 -27.53 -39.60
C ILE A 221 -30.03 -26.95 -40.97
N ILE A 222 -31.18 -26.31 -41.08
CA ILE A 222 -31.66 -25.66 -42.30
C ILE A 222 -31.15 -24.24 -42.34
N THR A 223 -30.51 -23.84 -43.45
CA THR A 223 -29.79 -22.55 -43.55
C THR A 223 -30.54 -21.53 -44.41
N GLY A 224 -30.07 -20.27 -44.38
CA GLY A 224 -30.62 -19.17 -45.21
C GLY A 224 -31.91 -18.56 -44.65
N GLY A 225 -32.21 -18.74 -43.39
CA GLY A 225 -33.46 -18.26 -42.79
C GLY A 225 -34.69 -18.96 -43.32
N LEU A 226 -34.51 -20.13 -43.96
CA LEU A 226 -35.59 -20.89 -44.55
C LEU A 226 -36.45 -21.57 -43.45
N GLY A 227 -37.75 -21.62 -43.69
CA GLY A 227 -38.68 -22.37 -42.84
C GLY A 227 -38.48 -23.89 -42.97
N VAL A 228 -39.09 -24.62 -42.07
CA VAL A 228 -39.13 -26.08 -42.08
C VAL A 228 -40.51 -26.53 -42.59
N ASP A 229 -40.52 -27.39 -43.62
CA ASP A 229 -41.77 -27.94 -44.11
C ASP A 229 -42.38 -28.89 -43.07
N ASP A 230 -43.72 -28.85 -42.92
CA ASP A 230 -44.45 -29.65 -41.91
C ASP A 230 -44.23 -31.17 -42.04
N ASP A 231 -44.06 -31.68 -43.27
CA ASP A 231 -43.80 -33.10 -43.50
C ASP A 231 -42.37 -33.49 -43.05
N ILE A 232 -41.39 -32.64 -43.28
CA ILE A 232 -40.01 -32.84 -42.80
C ILE A 232 -39.97 -32.78 -41.26
N LEU A 233 -40.69 -31.82 -40.65
CA LEU A 233 -40.74 -31.71 -39.19
C LEU A 233 -41.39 -32.94 -38.55
N ARG A 234 -42.56 -33.43 -39.10
CA ARG A 234 -43.21 -34.66 -38.63
C ARG A 234 -42.33 -35.89 -38.80
N LEU A 235 -41.61 -36.00 -39.92
CA LEU A 235 -40.67 -37.08 -40.15
C LEU A 235 -39.52 -37.07 -39.11
N ALA A 236 -38.98 -35.88 -38.83
CA ALA A 236 -37.91 -35.72 -37.85
C ALA A 236 -38.37 -36.06 -36.42
N GLN A 237 -39.58 -35.63 -36.04
CA GLN A 237 -40.18 -35.96 -34.74
C GLN A 237 -40.37 -37.47 -34.57
N SER A 238 -40.88 -38.17 -35.61
CA SER A 238 -41.07 -39.63 -35.57
C SER A 238 -39.75 -40.41 -35.53
N ALA A 239 -38.70 -39.86 -36.14
CA ALA A 239 -37.37 -40.46 -36.19
C ALA A 239 -36.46 -40.07 -34.99
N GLY A 240 -36.92 -39.17 -34.11
CA GLY A 240 -36.09 -38.66 -33.01
C GLY A 240 -34.90 -37.84 -33.46
N VAL A 241 -35.01 -37.06 -34.56
CA VAL A 241 -33.97 -36.23 -35.14
C VAL A 241 -34.26 -34.76 -34.81
N SER A 242 -33.27 -34.03 -34.30
CA SER A 242 -33.42 -32.62 -33.99
C SER A 242 -33.46 -31.77 -35.26
N VAL A 243 -34.26 -30.67 -35.27
CA VAL A 243 -34.38 -29.73 -36.40
C VAL A 243 -34.20 -28.29 -35.92
N ILE A 244 -33.28 -27.59 -36.57
CA ILE A 244 -32.87 -26.24 -36.25
C ILE A 244 -32.88 -25.44 -37.54
N SER A 245 -33.37 -24.19 -37.54
CA SER A 245 -33.21 -23.23 -38.64
C SER A 245 -32.19 -22.15 -38.27
N SER A 246 -31.15 -22.02 -39.09
CA SER A 246 -30.14 -20.95 -38.99
C SER A 246 -30.52 -19.80 -39.94
N PRO A 247 -30.42 -18.54 -39.48
CA PRO A 247 -30.65 -17.37 -40.34
C PRO A 247 -29.54 -17.17 -41.38
N TRP A 248 -28.38 -17.82 -41.17
CA TRP A 248 -27.17 -17.66 -41.97
C TRP A 248 -27.10 -18.62 -43.16
N ASP A 249 -26.25 -18.34 -44.14
CA ASP A 249 -25.90 -19.26 -45.21
C ASP A 249 -25.16 -20.50 -44.67
N SER A 250 -24.99 -21.53 -45.50
CA SER A 250 -24.39 -22.80 -45.10
C SER A 250 -22.92 -22.69 -44.63
N ALA A 251 -22.14 -21.78 -45.21
CA ALA A 251 -20.73 -21.62 -44.82
C ALA A 251 -20.62 -20.92 -43.45
N THR A 252 -21.37 -19.85 -43.28
CA THR A 252 -21.46 -19.10 -41.99
C THR A 252 -22.04 -20.01 -40.90
N THR A 253 -23.07 -20.79 -41.19
CA THR A 253 -23.66 -21.78 -40.25
C THR A 253 -22.63 -22.83 -39.83
N ALA A 254 -21.87 -23.40 -40.78
CA ALA A 254 -20.84 -24.37 -40.44
C ALA A 254 -19.73 -23.79 -39.54
N LEU A 255 -19.35 -22.56 -39.78
CA LEU A 255 -18.40 -21.86 -38.91
C LEU A 255 -19.01 -21.59 -37.53
N GLY A 256 -20.25 -21.11 -37.46
CA GLY A 256 -20.97 -20.84 -36.20
C GLY A 256 -21.19 -22.09 -35.36
N VAL A 257 -21.50 -23.23 -35.98
CA VAL A 257 -21.57 -24.52 -35.26
C VAL A 257 -20.22 -24.86 -34.62
N ARG A 258 -19.13 -24.61 -35.32
CA ARG A 258 -17.79 -24.91 -34.83
C ARG A 258 -17.43 -24.04 -33.61
N THR A 259 -17.85 -22.77 -33.62
CA THR A 259 -17.60 -21.84 -32.51
C THR A 259 -18.53 -22.08 -31.30
N ALA A 260 -19.49 -23.01 -31.42
CA ALA A 260 -20.32 -23.48 -30.31
C ALA A 260 -19.59 -24.43 -29.35
N THR A 261 -18.30 -24.73 -29.60
CA THR A 261 -17.44 -25.41 -28.63
C THR A 261 -17.36 -24.59 -27.34
N THR A 262 -17.50 -25.24 -26.18
CA THR A 262 -17.41 -24.61 -24.88
C THR A 262 -15.95 -24.26 -24.55
N ILE A 263 -15.76 -23.15 -23.85
CA ILE A 263 -14.41 -22.60 -23.60
C ILE A 263 -13.59 -23.45 -22.62
N ASP A 264 -14.21 -24.26 -21.77
CA ASP A 264 -13.53 -25.20 -20.86
C ASP A 264 -12.57 -26.15 -21.59
N ARG A 265 -12.79 -26.38 -22.89
CA ARG A 265 -11.95 -27.21 -23.76
C ARG A 265 -10.73 -26.53 -24.34
N VAL A 266 -10.70 -25.18 -24.30
CA VAL A 266 -9.68 -24.36 -24.98
C VAL A 266 -9.01 -23.38 -24.06
N ILE A 267 -9.38 -23.37 -22.78
CA ILE A 267 -8.79 -22.47 -21.79
C ILE A 267 -7.31 -22.81 -21.52
N GLU A 268 -6.53 -21.77 -21.31
CA GLU A 268 -5.20 -21.89 -20.70
C GLU A 268 -5.35 -21.93 -19.18
N LYS A 269 -4.96 -23.06 -18.58
CA LYS A 269 -5.07 -23.28 -17.13
C LYS A 269 -3.90 -22.65 -16.36
N GLN A 270 -2.79 -22.38 -17.03
CA GLN A 270 -1.65 -21.71 -16.42
C GLN A 270 -1.75 -20.21 -16.65
N PHE A 271 -1.87 -19.46 -15.60
CA PHE A 271 -1.93 -18.00 -15.64
C PHE A 271 -1.09 -17.37 -14.54
N THR A 272 -0.65 -16.15 -14.76
CA THR A 272 0.05 -15.36 -13.75
C THR A 272 -0.98 -14.68 -12.86
N SER A 273 -0.77 -14.73 -11.53
CA SER A 273 -1.59 -14.01 -10.59
C SER A 273 -0.77 -13.19 -9.61
N PHE A 274 -1.40 -12.14 -9.07
CA PHE A 274 -0.86 -11.28 -8.02
C PHE A 274 -1.93 -11.00 -6.99
N HIS A 275 -1.48 -10.72 -5.76
CA HIS A 275 -2.36 -10.22 -4.72
C HIS A 275 -2.57 -8.70 -4.89
N PRO A 276 -3.75 -8.13 -4.58
CA PRO A 276 -4.00 -6.68 -4.71
C PRO A 276 -3.04 -5.83 -3.87
N ASP A 277 -2.52 -6.37 -2.76
CA ASP A 277 -1.58 -5.68 -1.87
C ASP A 277 -0.11 -5.83 -2.27
N ALA A 278 0.21 -6.61 -3.29
CA ALA A 278 1.59 -6.75 -3.75
C ALA A 278 2.12 -5.39 -4.25
N ARG A 279 3.37 -5.06 -3.88
CA ARG A 279 4.02 -3.83 -4.34
C ARG A 279 4.32 -3.91 -5.84
N LEU A 280 4.07 -2.84 -6.57
CA LEU A 280 4.36 -2.79 -8.01
C LEU A 280 5.84 -3.00 -8.31
N ALA A 281 6.73 -2.46 -7.48
CA ALA A 281 8.18 -2.64 -7.61
C ALA A 281 8.59 -4.13 -7.66
N ASP A 282 7.98 -4.97 -6.79
CA ASP A 282 8.31 -6.38 -6.66
C ASP A 282 7.82 -7.23 -7.84
N ILE A 283 6.69 -6.84 -8.44
CA ILE A 283 6.07 -7.61 -9.53
C ILE A 283 6.46 -7.12 -10.93
N ARG A 284 7.04 -5.93 -11.05
CA ARG A 284 7.34 -5.27 -12.34
C ARG A 284 8.12 -6.17 -13.30
N ARG A 285 9.17 -6.86 -12.80
CA ARG A 285 9.96 -7.81 -13.60
C ARG A 285 9.12 -8.99 -14.07
N LYS A 286 8.27 -9.55 -13.19
CA LYS A 286 7.45 -10.71 -13.50
C LYS A 286 6.37 -10.39 -14.55
N ILE A 287 5.72 -9.23 -14.42
CA ILE A 287 4.75 -8.75 -15.44
C ILE A 287 5.42 -8.51 -16.79
N SER A 288 6.60 -7.87 -16.80
CA SER A 288 7.31 -7.61 -18.06
C SER A 288 7.70 -8.88 -18.79
N ALA A 289 8.04 -9.95 -18.05
CA ALA A 289 8.50 -11.23 -18.59
C ALA A 289 7.36 -12.19 -18.99
N MET A 290 6.11 -11.98 -18.53
CA MET A 290 5.01 -12.90 -18.85
C MET A 290 4.67 -12.84 -20.34
N SER A 291 4.26 -13.96 -20.94
CA SER A 291 3.78 -14.04 -22.33
C SER A 291 2.32 -13.56 -22.45
N ALA A 292 1.50 -13.83 -21.43
CA ALA A 292 0.10 -13.46 -21.39
C ALA A 292 -0.11 -11.93 -21.44
N PRO A 293 -1.21 -11.45 -22.06
CA PRO A 293 -1.54 -10.02 -22.12
C PRO A 293 -1.84 -9.38 -20.77
N ALA A 294 -2.43 -10.13 -19.84
CA ALA A 294 -2.79 -9.66 -18.49
C ALA A 294 -2.55 -10.73 -17.42
N ALA A 295 -2.33 -10.30 -16.20
CA ALA A 295 -2.31 -11.12 -15.01
C ALA A 295 -3.65 -11.01 -14.27
N MET A 296 -4.01 -12.07 -13.54
CA MET A 296 -5.20 -12.11 -12.67
C MET A 296 -4.85 -11.51 -11.31
N VAL A 297 -5.75 -10.74 -10.72
CA VAL A 297 -5.58 -10.23 -9.35
C VAL A 297 -6.55 -10.97 -8.45
N LEU A 298 -5.99 -11.74 -7.51
CA LEU A 298 -6.74 -12.64 -6.63
C LEU A 298 -6.64 -12.16 -5.18
N ASP A 299 -7.76 -12.19 -4.47
CA ASP A 299 -7.81 -11.89 -3.04
C ASP A 299 -7.31 -13.06 -2.18
N ASP A 300 -7.36 -12.91 -0.84
CA ASP A 300 -6.95 -13.95 0.12
C ASP A 300 -7.74 -15.26 0.00
N ASN A 301 -8.95 -15.22 -0.56
CA ASN A 301 -9.80 -16.38 -0.80
C ASN A 301 -9.55 -17.01 -2.19
N GLY A 302 -8.66 -16.43 -2.99
CA GLY A 302 -8.41 -16.84 -4.37
C GLY A 302 -9.46 -16.36 -5.37
N ALA A 303 -10.40 -15.50 -4.95
CA ALA A 303 -11.40 -14.95 -5.85
C ALA A 303 -10.81 -13.82 -6.71
N LEU A 304 -11.26 -13.74 -7.97
CA LEU A 304 -10.84 -12.70 -8.91
C LEU A 304 -11.44 -11.35 -8.50
N VAL A 305 -10.57 -10.39 -8.19
CA VAL A 305 -10.94 -9.01 -7.82
C VAL A 305 -10.50 -7.97 -8.85
N GLY A 306 -9.68 -8.36 -9.83
CA GLY A 306 -9.24 -7.48 -10.91
C GLY A 306 -8.34 -8.16 -11.91
N VAL A 307 -7.98 -7.42 -12.95
CA VAL A 307 -6.97 -7.80 -13.94
C VAL A 307 -5.92 -6.71 -14.07
N LEU A 308 -4.69 -7.08 -14.38
CA LEU A 308 -3.57 -6.15 -14.52
C LEU A 308 -2.81 -6.46 -15.81
N SER A 309 -2.86 -5.56 -16.79
CA SER A 309 -2.13 -5.70 -18.04
C SER A 309 -0.73 -5.09 -17.96
N LYS A 310 0.14 -5.42 -18.94
CA LYS A 310 1.48 -4.80 -19.05
C LYS A 310 1.43 -3.29 -19.25
N SER A 311 0.40 -2.77 -19.90
CA SER A 311 0.22 -1.33 -20.11
C SER A 311 -0.23 -0.60 -18.86
N ASP A 312 -0.93 -1.28 -17.93
CA ASP A 312 -1.42 -0.63 -16.71
C ASP A 312 -0.27 -0.23 -15.78
N ILE A 313 0.82 -1.00 -15.72
CA ILE A 313 1.99 -0.64 -14.90
C ILE A 313 2.76 0.61 -15.38
N LEU A 314 2.45 1.09 -16.57
CA LEU A 314 3.01 2.34 -17.11
C LEU A 314 2.16 3.56 -16.77
N LYS A 315 0.94 3.35 -16.28
CA LYS A 315 0.07 4.45 -15.86
C LYS A 315 0.62 5.10 -14.59
N PRO A 316 0.49 6.45 -14.47
CA PRO A 316 0.85 7.12 -13.23
C PRO A 316 -0.08 6.68 -12.10
N VAL A 317 0.50 6.43 -10.93
CA VAL A 317 -0.25 6.17 -9.71
C VAL A 317 -0.94 7.45 -9.26
N GLN A 318 -2.16 7.34 -8.75
CA GLN A 318 -2.97 8.50 -8.39
C GLN A 318 -2.57 9.14 -7.05
N THR A 319 -1.86 8.41 -6.18
CA THR A 319 -1.35 8.92 -4.92
C THR A 319 -0.32 10.01 -5.15
N ARG A 320 -0.51 11.17 -4.51
CA ARG A 320 0.38 12.32 -4.57
C ARG A 320 0.81 12.74 -3.18
N LEU A 321 1.98 13.35 -3.07
CA LEU A 321 2.51 13.86 -1.82
C LEU A 321 2.79 15.35 -1.89
N VAL A 322 2.49 16.03 -0.79
CA VAL A 322 3.07 17.29 -0.38
C VAL A 322 3.93 16.99 0.83
N LEU A 323 5.22 17.30 0.75
CA LEU A 323 6.13 17.15 1.88
C LEU A 323 6.17 18.46 2.66
N VAL A 324 6.01 18.38 3.98
CA VAL A 324 6.16 19.52 4.89
C VAL A 324 7.21 19.20 5.93
N ASP A 325 7.99 20.21 6.29
CA ASP A 325 8.98 20.14 7.36
C ASP A 325 10.12 19.15 7.13
N HIS A 326 10.37 18.82 5.88
CA HIS A 326 11.56 18.09 5.40
C HIS A 326 11.63 18.11 3.88
N ASN A 327 12.86 17.97 3.35
CA ASN A 327 13.10 17.85 1.91
C ASN A 327 14.07 16.70 1.57
N GLU A 328 14.34 15.79 2.51
CA GLU A 328 15.19 14.63 2.30
C GLU A 328 14.37 13.34 2.25
N MET A 329 14.58 12.49 1.21
CA MET A 329 13.88 11.20 1.06
C MET A 329 14.13 10.23 2.23
N THR A 330 15.27 10.32 2.88
CA THR A 330 15.60 9.51 4.07
C THR A 330 14.65 9.78 5.24
N GLN A 331 14.09 10.98 5.30
CA GLN A 331 13.13 11.40 6.32
C GLN A 331 11.67 11.23 5.89
N ALA A 332 11.42 11.04 4.59
CA ALA A 332 10.08 10.90 4.04
C ALA A 332 9.43 9.55 4.36
N VAL A 333 8.11 9.48 4.21
CA VAL A 333 7.34 8.24 4.31
C VAL A 333 7.89 7.16 3.37
N SER A 334 7.79 5.90 3.76
CA SER A 334 8.23 4.78 2.91
C SER A 334 7.49 4.79 1.57
N GLY A 335 8.22 4.60 0.46
CA GLY A 335 7.65 4.62 -0.90
C GLY A 335 7.48 6.01 -1.50
N ALA A 336 7.91 7.08 -0.83
CA ALA A 336 7.81 8.45 -1.35
C ALA A 336 8.51 8.63 -2.71
N GLU A 337 9.58 7.88 -2.95
CA GLU A 337 10.33 7.86 -4.20
C GLU A 337 9.59 7.22 -5.38
N GLU A 338 8.51 6.47 -5.10
CA GLU A 338 7.72 5.74 -6.09
C GLU A 338 6.43 6.48 -6.50
N VAL A 339 6.08 7.57 -5.80
CA VAL A 339 4.87 8.36 -6.04
C VAL A 339 5.19 9.78 -6.47
N THR A 340 4.18 10.52 -6.92
CA THR A 340 4.38 11.89 -7.38
C THR A 340 4.41 12.86 -6.19
N ILE A 341 5.55 13.50 -5.94
CA ILE A 341 5.65 14.67 -5.08
C ILE A 341 5.24 15.89 -5.90
N THR A 342 4.28 16.65 -5.40
CA THR A 342 3.76 17.85 -6.08
C THR A 342 4.28 19.14 -5.48
N GLU A 343 4.52 19.14 -4.17
CA GLU A 343 4.91 20.33 -3.42
C GLU A 343 5.83 19.97 -2.26
N ILE A 344 6.73 20.89 -1.91
CA ILE A 344 7.56 20.82 -0.70
C ILE A 344 7.56 22.18 -0.02
N ILE A 345 7.26 22.21 1.28
CA ILE A 345 7.25 23.39 2.13
C ILE A 345 8.15 23.10 3.32
N ASP A 346 9.29 23.80 3.41
CA ASP A 346 10.32 23.43 4.38
C ASP A 346 11.19 24.64 4.78
N HIS A 347 11.77 24.59 5.97
CA HIS A 347 12.69 25.59 6.49
C HIS A 347 14.11 25.05 6.75
N HIS A 348 14.31 23.75 6.55
CA HIS A 348 15.59 23.08 6.74
C HIS A 348 16.57 23.37 5.60
N ARG A 349 17.85 22.99 5.83
CA ARG A 349 18.85 22.98 4.75
C ARG A 349 18.38 22.09 3.59
N LEU A 350 18.79 22.47 2.38
CA LEU A 350 18.44 21.69 1.20
C LEU A 350 19.15 20.33 1.18
N GLY A 351 18.37 19.26 1.04
CA GLY A 351 18.86 17.92 0.74
C GLY A 351 19.04 17.67 -0.76
N SER A 352 19.48 16.47 -1.10
CA SER A 352 19.64 16.01 -2.49
C SER A 352 18.34 15.41 -3.01
N LEU A 353 17.29 16.20 -3.20
CA LEU A 353 16.04 15.74 -3.80
C LEU A 353 16.10 15.85 -5.33
N ASN A 354 15.70 14.79 -6.02
CA ASN A 354 15.51 14.79 -7.47
C ASN A 354 14.06 14.43 -7.80
N THR A 355 13.36 15.29 -8.55
CA THR A 355 11.99 15.05 -9.00
C THR A 355 11.95 14.92 -10.51
N PRO A 356 11.16 13.97 -11.09
CA PRO A 356 11.07 13.76 -12.53
C PRO A 356 10.34 14.89 -13.26
N GLN A 357 9.62 15.75 -12.53
CA GLN A 357 8.85 16.87 -13.08
C GLN A 357 9.01 18.10 -12.19
N PRO A 358 8.75 19.33 -12.72
CA PRO A 358 8.73 20.54 -11.91
C PRO A 358 7.68 20.46 -10.80
N ILE A 359 8.05 20.92 -9.59
CA ILE A 359 7.18 20.97 -8.40
C ILE A 359 7.16 22.37 -7.80
N LEU A 360 6.18 22.65 -6.95
CA LEU A 360 6.25 23.82 -6.08
C LEU A 360 7.23 23.51 -4.94
N PHE A 361 8.30 24.31 -4.83
CA PHE A 361 9.27 24.15 -3.76
C PHE A 361 9.44 25.48 -3.03
N ILE A 362 8.98 25.55 -1.78
CA ILE A 362 9.15 26.71 -0.90
C ILE A 362 10.09 26.31 0.21
N ASN A 363 11.27 26.92 0.22
CA ASN A 363 12.23 26.79 1.30
C ASN A 363 12.66 28.20 1.74
N GLU A 364 12.42 28.52 3.01
CA GLU A 364 12.81 29.81 3.58
C GLU A 364 13.60 29.59 4.88
N PRO A 365 14.68 30.37 5.12
CA PRO A 365 15.46 30.28 6.33
C PRO A 365 14.76 31.00 7.49
N VAL A 366 13.67 30.40 7.98
CA VAL A 366 12.88 30.86 9.13
C VAL A 366 12.92 29.82 10.23
N GLY A 367 12.32 30.09 11.37
CA GLY A 367 12.41 29.22 12.54
C GLY A 367 11.48 28.01 12.52
N SER A 368 10.52 27.93 11.59
CA SER A 368 9.52 26.85 11.56
C SER A 368 8.81 26.80 10.21
N THR A 369 8.42 25.62 9.76
CA THR A 369 7.56 25.44 8.57
C THR A 369 6.17 26.07 8.78
N CYS A 370 5.64 26.06 10.01
CA CYS A 370 4.41 26.77 10.33
C CYS A 370 4.51 28.29 10.07
N THR A 371 5.68 28.89 10.22
CA THR A 371 5.93 30.30 9.85
C THR A 371 5.70 30.52 8.36
N ILE A 372 6.21 29.63 7.50
CA ILE A 372 6.02 29.72 6.04
C ILE A 372 4.54 29.65 5.70
N ILE A 373 3.83 28.69 6.29
CA ILE A 373 2.40 28.48 6.02
C ILE A 373 1.56 29.66 6.52
N ALA A 374 1.87 30.21 7.69
CA ALA A 374 1.21 31.42 8.21
C ALA A 374 1.41 32.62 7.27
N ASP A 375 2.62 32.76 6.70
CA ASP A 375 2.91 33.79 5.71
C ASP A 375 2.15 33.59 4.39
N LEU A 376 1.94 32.34 3.96
CA LEU A 376 1.10 32.02 2.79
C LEU A 376 -0.36 32.46 3.00
N PHE A 377 -0.96 32.16 4.17
CA PHE A 377 -2.28 32.66 4.51
C PHE A 377 -2.35 34.18 4.40
N ARG A 378 -1.35 34.88 4.97
CA ARG A 378 -1.30 36.32 4.99
C ARG A 378 -1.11 36.94 3.60
N ARG A 379 -0.21 36.39 2.79
CA ARG A 379 0.06 36.86 1.42
C ARG A 379 -1.15 36.73 0.52
N GLU A 380 -1.95 35.69 0.70
CA GLU A 380 -3.17 35.46 -0.09
C GLU A 380 -4.41 36.13 0.52
N ASN A 381 -4.25 36.92 1.60
CA ASN A 381 -5.36 37.56 2.34
C ASN A 381 -6.40 36.54 2.84
N LEU A 382 -5.97 35.32 3.15
CA LEU A 382 -6.79 34.30 3.76
C LEU A 382 -6.61 34.34 5.28
N GLN A 383 -7.69 34.09 6.02
CA GLN A 383 -7.65 34.04 7.47
C GLN A 383 -7.88 32.61 7.95
N PRO A 384 -6.92 32.02 8.68
CA PRO A 384 -7.10 30.70 9.27
C PRO A 384 -8.17 30.77 10.38
N SER A 385 -8.84 29.64 10.65
CA SER A 385 -9.70 29.54 11.83
C SER A 385 -8.87 29.70 13.12
N PRO A 386 -9.47 30.14 14.25
CA PRO A 386 -8.76 30.26 15.52
C PRO A 386 -8.02 28.97 15.94
N ALA A 387 -8.62 27.81 15.67
CA ALA A 387 -7.99 26.52 15.96
C ALA A 387 -6.73 26.28 15.09
N ILE A 388 -6.80 26.55 13.79
CA ILE A 388 -5.64 26.40 12.88
C ILE A 388 -4.57 27.45 13.18
N ALA A 389 -4.94 28.68 13.54
CA ALA A 389 -3.98 29.69 14.01
C ALA A 389 -3.25 29.21 15.26
N GLY A 390 -3.96 28.62 16.22
CA GLY A 390 -3.37 28.01 17.41
C GLY A 390 -2.44 26.83 17.10
N ILE A 391 -2.79 25.99 16.13
CA ILE A 391 -1.94 24.89 15.65
C ILE A 391 -0.64 25.45 15.04
N MET A 392 -0.70 26.41 14.11
CA MET A 392 0.49 27.04 13.52
C MET A 392 1.35 27.73 14.58
N MET A 393 0.70 28.44 15.52
CA MET A 393 1.38 29.07 16.65
C MET A 393 2.14 28.05 17.50
N SER A 394 1.58 26.85 17.72
CA SER A 394 2.21 25.79 18.51
C SER A 394 3.43 25.18 17.82
N GLY A 395 3.36 24.92 16.51
CA GLY A 395 4.52 24.48 15.73
C GLY A 395 5.65 25.52 15.77
N LEU A 396 5.33 26.79 15.50
CA LEU A 396 6.28 27.90 15.55
C LEU A 396 6.91 28.02 16.94
N ILE A 397 6.12 27.95 18.01
CA ILE A 397 6.64 28.02 19.40
C ILE A 397 7.59 26.85 19.68
N SER A 398 7.22 25.64 19.26
CA SER A 398 8.03 24.45 19.50
C SER A 398 9.41 24.57 18.88
N ASP A 399 9.49 24.89 17.60
CA ASP A 399 10.74 24.92 16.84
C ASP A 399 11.62 26.14 17.13
N THR A 400 11.01 27.29 17.41
CA THR A 400 11.74 28.50 17.78
C THR A 400 12.02 28.62 19.29
N LEU A 401 11.52 27.69 20.11
CA LEU A 401 11.55 27.74 21.57
C LEU A 401 10.98 29.06 22.09
N HIS A 402 9.82 29.38 21.60
CA HIS A 402 9.18 30.65 21.87
C HIS A 402 10.11 31.83 21.56
N LEU A 403 10.70 31.85 20.36
CA LEU A 403 11.61 32.86 19.80
C LEU A 403 13.02 32.93 20.45
N ASN A 404 13.41 31.95 21.27
CA ASN A 404 14.74 31.86 21.85
C ASN A 404 15.70 30.94 21.09
N GLY A 405 15.22 30.20 20.09
CA GLY A 405 16.02 29.29 19.28
C GLY A 405 17.00 30.02 18.35
N PRO A 406 18.14 29.41 18.00
CA PRO A 406 19.17 30.05 17.16
C PRO A 406 18.71 30.28 15.72
N THR A 407 17.69 29.57 15.25
CA THR A 407 17.07 29.67 13.91
C THR A 407 15.99 30.74 13.83
N THR A 408 15.63 31.36 14.97
CA THR A 408 14.54 32.34 15.05
C THR A 408 14.84 33.59 14.23
N THR A 409 13.84 34.06 13.51
CA THR A 409 13.91 35.27 12.68
C THR A 409 12.89 36.33 13.11
N ARG A 410 13.05 37.53 12.60
CA ARG A 410 12.04 38.60 12.79
C ARG A 410 10.67 38.21 12.21
N LYS A 411 10.65 37.41 11.16
CA LYS A 411 9.41 36.91 10.51
C LYS A 411 8.61 36.01 11.46
N ASP A 412 9.29 35.12 12.19
CA ASP A 412 8.67 34.27 13.20
C ASP A 412 7.98 35.12 14.30
N ALA A 413 8.65 36.14 14.81
CA ALA A 413 8.07 37.01 15.83
C ALA A 413 6.82 37.78 15.36
N ILE A 414 6.85 38.29 14.12
CA ILE A 414 5.70 39.00 13.52
C ILE A 414 4.52 38.05 13.34
N LEU A 415 4.76 36.84 12.83
CA LEU A 415 3.71 35.87 12.57
C LEU A 415 3.19 35.22 13.85
N LEU A 416 4.04 34.99 14.84
CA LEU A 416 3.59 34.55 16.17
C LEU A 416 2.58 35.53 16.79
N ALA A 417 2.87 36.83 16.73
CA ALA A 417 1.96 37.85 17.24
C ALA A 417 0.61 37.87 16.48
N TRP A 418 0.66 37.79 15.15
CA TRP A 418 -0.51 37.73 14.31
C TRP A 418 -1.37 36.47 14.58
N LEU A 419 -0.74 35.31 14.73
CA LEU A 419 -1.43 34.03 15.03
C LEU A 419 -2.05 34.06 16.45
N ALA A 420 -1.33 34.67 17.43
CA ALA A 420 -1.84 34.80 18.79
C ALA A 420 -3.12 35.66 18.86
N GLU A 421 -3.17 36.75 18.06
CA GLU A 421 -4.38 37.59 17.95
C GLU A 421 -5.56 36.79 17.38
N ILE A 422 -5.36 36.01 16.30
CA ILE A 422 -6.42 35.21 15.68
C ILE A 422 -6.86 34.06 16.60
N ALA A 423 -5.92 33.36 17.22
CA ALA A 423 -6.19 32.25 18.12
C ALA A 423 -6.83 32.71 19.44
N GLY A 424 -6.66 33.97 19.82
CA GLY A 424 -7.10 34.51 21.13
C GLY A 424 -6.37 33.87 22.30
N VAL A 425 -5.09 33.47 22.11
CA VAL A 425 -4.29 32.73 23.11
C VAL A 425 -3.00 33.48 23.38
N ASN A 426 -2.61 33.53 24.66
CA ASN A 426 -1.33 34.12 25.07
C ASN A 426 -0.19 33.15 24.70
N SER A 427 0.79 33.63 23.91
CA SER A 427 1.88 32.79 23.40
C SER A 427 2.79 32.23 24.49
N LYS A 428 3.03 32.99 25.57
CA LYS A 428 3.86 32.53 26.69
C LYS A 428 3.18 31.39 27.47
N GLN A 429 1.88 31.54 27.77
CA GLN A 429 1.12 30.50 28.45
C GLN A 429 1.07 29.20 27.61
N LEU A 430 0.87 29.33 26.30
CA LEU A 430 0.88 28.17 25.41
C LEU A 430 2.27 27.51 25.33
N ALA A 431 3.35 28.34 25.32
CA ALA A 431 4.71 27.82 25.37
C ALA A 431 4.95 27.00 26.63
N ASP A 432 4.55 27.53 27.80
CA ASP A 432 4.68 26.83 29.07
C ASP A 432 3.88 25.48 29.06
N GLU A 433 2.66 25.48 28.52
CA GLU A 433 1.87 24.25 28.36
C GLU A 433 2.59 23.22 27.47
N ILE A 434 3.09 23.63 26.30
CA ILE A 434 3.75 22.77 25.33
C ILE A 434 5.05 22.18 25.89
N PHE A 435 5.87 23.00 26.53
CA PHE A 435 7.17 22.57 27.05
C PHE A 435 7.02 21.67 28.26
N ASN A 436 6.08 21.98 29.15
CA ASN A 436 5.83 21.15 30.32
C ASN A 436 5.21 19.77 29.99
N SER A 437 4.38 19.68 28.97
CA SER A 437 3.71 18.42 28.57
C SER A 437 4.67 17.32 28.09
N GLY A 438 5.85 17.71 27.61
CA GLY A 438 6.88 16.77 27.15
C GLY A 438 7.98 16.47 28.17
N SER A 439 7.93 17.06 29.37
CA SER A 439 8.96 16.88 30.39
C SER A 439 8.85 15.52 31.06
N VAL A 440 9.91 14.72 30.95
CA VAL A 440 10.05 13.43 31.67
C VAL A 440 10.14 13.67 33.17
N ILE A 441 10.77 14.76 33.56
CA ILE A 441 10.99 15.13 34.98
C ILE A 441 9.67 15.50 35.66
N LEU A 442 8.82 16.28 35.01
CA LEU A 442 7.52 16.68 35.58
C LEU A 442 6.50 15.53 35.57
N ALA A 443 6.59 14.62 34.61
CA ALA A 443 5.64 13.54 34.43
C ALA A 443 5.89 12.34 35.36
N ASN A 444 7.06 12.23 35.99
CA ASN A 444 7.45 11.03 36.73
C ASN A 444 8.01 11.35 38.14
N PRO A 445 7.85 10.44 39.11
CA PRO A 445 8.54 10.56 40.39
C PRO A 445 10.05 10.31 40.21
N PRO A 446 10.89 10.84 41.12
CA PRO A 446 12.36 10.78 41.04
C PRO A 446 12.93 9.38 40.81
N GLU A 447 12.33 8.36 41.40
CA GLU A 447 12.74 6.94 41.29
C GLU A 447 12.56 6.40 39.86
N LYS A 448 11.56 6.90 39.12
CA LYS A 448 11.36 6.58 37.72
C LYS A 448 12.26 7.39 36.80
N ILE A 449 12.51 8.68 37.12
CA ILE A 449 13.40 9.53 36.35
C ILE A 449 14.79 8.92 36.27
N VAL A 450 15.37 8.47 37.41
CA VAL A 450 16.71 7.86 37.45
C VAL A 450 16.79 6.49 36.81
N ARG A 451 15.65 5.87 36.48
CA ARG A 451 15.56 4.63 35.72
C ARG A 451 15.14 4.84 34.25
N SER A 452 15.00 6.06 33.79
CA SER A 452 14.69 6.38 32.40
C SER A 452 15.89 6.05 31.51
N ASP A 453 15.65 5.27 30.43
CA ASP A 453 16.69 4.71 29.56
C ASP A 453 17.92 4.20 30.33
N PHE A 454 17.66 3.52 31.46
CA PHE A 454 18.66 3.01 32.39
C PHE A 454 19.43 1.82 31.81
N LYS A 455 20.78 1.87 31.89
CA LYS A 455 21.64 0.74 31.49
C LYS A 455 22.80 0.58 32.46
N ILE A 456 23.07 -0.68 32.81
CA ILE A 456 24.25 -1.07 33.60
C ILE A 456 25.38 -1.48 32.66
N TYR A 457 26.57 -1.05 33.01
CA TYR A 457 27.82 -1.35 32.33
C TYR A 457 28.81 -1.98 33.32
N GLU A 458 29.79 -2.71 32.79
CA GLU A 458 30.89 -3.28 33.56
C GLU A 458 32.19 -3.03 32.81
N GLU A 459 33.15 -2.36 33.46
CA GLU A 459 34.47 -2.05 32.91
C GLU A 459 35.49 -2.07 34.04
N GLU A 460 36.69 -2.64 33.81
CA GLU A 460 37.77 -2.80 34.79
C GLU A 460 37.28 -3.38 36.15
N GLY A 461 36.33 -4.33 36.10
CA GLY A 461 35.74 -4.92 37.29
C GLY A 461 34.80 -4.01 38.07
N GLN A 462 34.50 -2.81 37.61
CA GLN A 462 33.57 -1.87 38.20
C GLN A 462 32.21 -1.91 37.49
N ARG A 463 31.14 -2.11 38.25
CA ARG A 463 29.76 -2.04 37.75
C ARG A 463 29.23 -0.62 37.96
N PHE A 464 28.73 0.00 36.93
CA PHE A 464 28.15 1.33 36.97
C PHE A 464 26.92 1.43 36.11
N ALA A 465 26.09 2.45 36.34
CA ALA A 465 24.92 2.69 35.52
C ALA A 465 24.86 4.13 35.01
N VAL A 466 24.26 4.28 33.83
CA VAL A 466 23.96 5.58 33.27
C VAL A 466 22.53 5.57 32.73
N SER A 467 21.74 6.52 33.23
CA SER A 467 20.40 6.85 32.75
C SER A 467 20.47 8.08 31.84
N GLN A 468 19.49 8.27 31.00
CA GLN A 468 19.36 9.48 30.18
C GLN A 468 17.90 9.94 30.14
N VAL A 469 17.71 11.25 30.30
CA VAL A 469 16.45 11.96 30.05
C VAL A 469 16.68 13.11 29.11
N GLU A 470 15.70 13.38 28.26
CA GLU A 470 15.72 14.51 27.31
C GLU A 470 14.70 15.55 27.79
N GLU A 471 15.13 16.80 27.90
CA GLU A 471 14.34 17.93 28.37
C GLU A 471 14.48 19.12 27.42
N LEU A 472 13.59 20.09 27.54
CA LEU A 472 13.74 21.42 26.92
C LEU A 472 14.27 22.41 27.95
N GLY A 473 15.56 22.69 27.87
CA GLY A 473 16.26 23.43 28.89
C GLY A 473 16.45 22.65 30.18
N PHE A 474 17.16 23.24 31.13
CA PHE A 474 17.48 22.62 32.43
C PHE A 474 16.59 23.09 33.58
N GLY A 475 15.58 23.95 33.32
CA GLY A 475 14.74 24.54 34.36
C GLY A 475 14.05 23.52 35.26
N ASN A 476 13.41 22.52 34.66
CA ASN A 476 12.72 21.46 35.38
C ASN A 476 13.70 20.58 36.20
N PHE A 477 14.89 20.34 35.65
CA PHE A 477 15.93 19.60 36.35
C PHE A 477 16.39 20.34 37.60
N TRP A 478 16.71 21.65 37.50
CA TRP A 478 17.17 22.44 38.65
C TRP A 478 16.12 22.51 39.75
N GLN A 479 14.84 22.62 39.44
CA GLN A 479 13.76 22.62 40.42
C GLN A 479 13.64 21.30 41.18
N HIS A 480 14.03 20.19 40.56
CA HIS A 480 13.90 18.82 41.09
C HIS A 480 15.26 18.16 41.37
N ALA A 481 16.37 18.87 41.27
CA ALA A 481 17.72 18.32 41.39
C ALA A 481 17.95 17.55 42.70
N ASN A 482 17.51 18.08 43.84
CA ASN A 482 17.69 17.44 45.14
C ASN A 482 16.96 16.08 45.26
N PRO A 483 15.65 15.95 44.96
CA PRO A 483 14.99 14.66 45.01
C PRO A 483 15.52 13.67 43.97
N ILE A 484 15.90 14.13 42.77
CA ILE A 484 16.52 13.29 41.73
C ILE A 484 17.89 12.76 42.21
N SER A 485 18.69 13.64 42.82
CA SER A 485 20.01 13.32 43.41
C SER A 485 19.89 12.25 44.48
N ALA A 486 18.92 12.38 45.39
CA ALA A 486 18.63 11.37 46.41
C ALA A 486 18.21 10.01 45.84
N ALA A 487 17.32 10.04 44.84
CA ALA A 487 16.88 8.81 44.15
C ALA A 487 18.04 8.12 43.38
N LEU A 488 18.96 8.90 42.78
CA LEU A 488 20.13 8.36 42.11
C LEU A 488 21.11 7.71 43.07
N LEU A 489 21.25 8.26 44.28
CA LEU A 489 22.05 7.67 45.37
C LEU A 489 21.43 6.33 45.81
N SER A 490 20.12 6.29 46.09
CA SER A 490 19.43 5.05 46.43
C SER A 490 19.57 4.00 45.35
N LEU A 491 19.42 4.37 44.07
CA LEU A 491 19.60 3.47 42.94
C LEU A 491 21.01 2.86 42.91
N ARG A 492 22.07 3.68 43.18
CA ARG A 492 23.46 3.21 43.27
C ARG A 492 23.60 2.15 44.35
N GLU A 493 23.03 2.38 45.55
CA GLU A 493 23.12 1.49 46.70
C GLU A 493 22.35 0.19 46.46
N ASP A 494 21.12 0.28 45.99
CA ASP A 494 20.24 -0.88 45.75
C ASP A 494 20.83 -1.84 44.70
N GLU A 495 21.43 -1.31 43.66
CA GLU A 495 22.03 -2.09 42.55
C GLU A 495 23.49 -2.49 42.80
N GLY A 496 24.10 -1.99 43.90
CA GLY A 496 25.50 -2.28 44.28
C GLY A 496 26.50 -1.77 43.26
N LEU A 497 26.31 -0.52 42.79
CA LEU A 497 27.11 0.08 41.73
C LEU A 497 28.28 0.91 42.30
N ALA A 498 29.40 0.94 41.60
CA ALA A 498 30.53 1.83 41.91
C ALA A 498 30.10 3.29 41.80
N PHE A 499 29.39 3.61 40.73
CA PHE A 499 28.71 4.90 40.56
C PHE A 499 27.43 4.76 39.73
N ALA A 500 26.53 5.72 39.88
CA ALA A 500 25.37 5.91 39.06
C ALA A 500 25.36 7.33 38.49
N ALA A 501 24.99 7.50 37.25
CA ALA A 501 24.94 8.79 36.59
C ALA A 501 23.62 9.00 35.85
N LEU A 502 23.12 10.24 35.85
CA LEU A 502 21.98 10.67 35.07
C LEU A 502 22.42 11.77 34.08
N LEU A 503 22.30 11.48 32.80
CA LEU A 503 22.51 12.45 31.73
C LEU A 503 21.18 13.15 31.44
N VAL A 504 21.12 14.45 31.70
CA VAL A 504 19.97 15.30 31.35
C VAL A 504 20.36 16.10 30.12
N THR A 505 19.80 15.75 29.00
CA THR A 505 20.12 16.35 27.69
C THR A 505 19.10 17.44 27.36
N ASP A 506 19.56 18.66 27.14
CA ASP A 506 18.76 19.71 26.52
C ASP A 506 18.79 19.50 25.00
N ILE A 507 17.66 19.06 24.47
CA ILE A 507 17.50 18.76 23.03
C ILE A 507 17.66 20.00 22.14
N ASN A 508 17.51 21.18 22.72
CA ASN A 508 17.61 22.44 22.02
C ASN A 508 19.07 22.91 21.87
N THR A 509 19.77 23.08 22.99
CA THR A 509 21.16 23.60 22.96
C THR A 509 22.16 22.50 22.60
N GLN A 510 21.72 21.25 22.51
CA GLN A 510 22.58 20.07 22.33
C GLN A 510 23.70 19.98 23.39
N ASN A 511 23.39 20.42 24.58
CA ASN A 511 24.26 20.32 25.75
C ASN A 511 23.60 19.37 26.77
N SER A 512 24.39 18.86 27.71
CA SER A 512 23.85 18.02 28.76
C SER A 512 24.41 18.44 30.13
N LEU A 513 23.62 18.18 31.17
CA LEU A 513 24.08 18.09 32.53
C LEU A 513 24.27 16.63 32.94
N LEU A 514 25.35 16.35 33.65
CA LEU A 514 25.62 15.03 34.19
C LEU A 514 25.60 15.07 35.72
N LEU A 515 24.57 14.48 36.33
CA LEU A 515 24.53 14.24 37.78
C LEU A 515 25.16 12.87 38.07
N VAL A 516 26.15 12.84 38.97
CA VAL A 516 26.88 11.62 39.31
C VAL A 516 26.82 11.33 40.81
N LYS A 517 26.56 10.09 41.19
CA LYS A 517 26.68 9.57 42.54
C LYS A 517 27.71 8.44 42.56
N GLY A 518 28.85 8.64 43.20
CA GLY A 518 29.97 7.70 43.20
C GLY A 518 31.00 8.03 44.25
N ASP A 519 32.14 7.35 44.21
CA ASP A 519 33.24 7.64 45.11
C ASP A 519 33.92 8.96 44.73
N ALA A 520 34.33 9.74 45.70
CA ALA A 520 34.97 11.06 45.52
C ALA A 520 36.19 10.98 44.58
N SER A 521 36.97 9.91 44.64
CA SER A 521 38.13 9.67 43.78
C SER A 521 37.78 9.57 42.30
N PHE A 522 36.60 9.04 41.94
CA PHE A 522 36.09 8.99 40.58
C PHE A 522 35.55 10.36 40.14
N ILE A 523 34.71 10.97 40.99
CA ILE A 523 34.07 12.24 40.70
C ILE A 523 35.11 13.35 40.42
N GLN A 524 36.21 13.40 41.20
CA GLN A 524 37.30 14.37 41.02
C GLN A 524 38.08 14.22 39.69
N ARG A 525 37.98 13.09 39.01
CA ARG A 525 38.63 12.87 37.71
C ARG A 525 37.78 13.28 36.51
N ILE A 526 36.50 13.61 36.71
CA ILE A 526 35.68 14.12 35.65
C ILE A 526 36.19 15.52 35.27
N SER A 527 36.65 15.65 34.02
CA SER A 527 37.32 16.88 33.53
C SER A 527 36.38 17.98 33.08
N TYR A 528 35.06 17.73 33.12
CA TYR A 528 34.04 18.75 32.78
C TYR A 528 33.83 19.73 33.93
N ALA A 529 33.36 20.94 33.61
CA ALA A 529 33.13 21.96 34.58
C ALA A 529 32.01 21.60 35.56
N HIS A 530 32.25 21.83 36.86
CA HIS A 530 31.23 21.71 37.89
C HIS A 530 30.22 22.86 37.79
N VAL A 531 28.96 22.57 38.02
CA VAL A 531 27.86 23.54 38.03
C VAL A 531 27.20 23.51 39.40
N GLU A 532 27.10 24.64 40.11
CA GLU A 532 26.41 24.91 41.39
C GLU A 532 26.55 23.85 42.53
N GLN A 533 26.70 22.58 42.23
CA GLN A 533 26.88 21.48 43.18
C GLN A 533 28.02 20.57 42.69
N ASP A 534 28.86 20.09 43.57
CA ASP A 534 30.08 19.32 43.26
C ASP A 534 29.85 17.99 42.51
N GLU A 535 28.62 17.56 42.36
CA GLU A 535 28.26 16.29 41.70
C GLU A 535 27.53 16.47 40.37
N ILE A 536 27.37 17.72 39.90
CA ILE A 536 26.73 18.04 38.62
C ILE A 536 27.78 18.72 37.71
N PHE A 537 27.89 18.19 36.49
CA PHE A 537 28.85 18.67 35.49
C PHE A 537 28.12 19.19 34.25
N ASP A 538 28.67 20.24 33.67
CA ASP A 538 28.24 20.80 32.39
C ASP A 538 28.99 20.09 31.24
N LEU A 539 28.27 19.43 30.33
CA LEU A 539 28.79 18.65 29.23
C LEU A 539 28.39 19.27 27.88
N PRO A 540 29.08 20.35 27.44
CA PRO A 540 28.75 20.96 26.16
C PRO A 540 28.99 20.03 24.98
N GLY A 541 27.99 19.91 24.08
CA GLY A 541 28.06 19.10 22.87
C GLY A 541 27.94 17.57 23.09
N ILE A 542 27.70 17.12 24.32
CA ILE A 542 27.46 15.71 24.63
C ILE A 542 25.96 15.46 24.69
N VAL A 543 25.43 14.76 23.69
CA VAL A 543 23.99 14.45 23.59
C VAL A 543 23.71 12.94 23.56
N SER A 544 24.75 12.13 23.39
CA SER A 544 24.59 10.69 23.25
C SER A 544 25.31 9.93 24.35
N ARG A 545 24.52 9.29 25.24
CA ARG A 545 25.07 8.37 26.24
C ARG A 545 25.99 7.34 25.59
N LYS A 546 25.51 6.61 24.58
CA LYS A 546 26.21 5.47 23.98
C LYS A 546 27.47 5.86 23.19
N LYS A 547 27.37 6.94 22.40
CA LYS A 547 28.44 7.28 21.44
C LYS A 547 29.51 8.23 22.03
N GLN A 548 29.12 9.01 23.04
CA GLN A 548 29.99 10.07 23.58
C GLN A 548 30.28 9.87 25.08
N LEU A 549 29.25 9.74 25.93
CA LEU A 549 29.46 9.69 27.37
C LEU A 549 30.08 8.37 27.85
N ILE A 550 29.60 7.21 27.41
CA ILE A 550 30.13 5.91 27.86
C ILE A 550 31.59 5.75 27.50
N PRO A 551 32.07 6.02 26.26
CA PRO A 551 33.51 5.97 25.96
C PRO A 551 34.36 6.86 26.86
N TYR A 552 33.87 8.05 27.21
CA TYR A 552 34.55 8.96 28.12
C TYR A 552 34.65 8.38 29.54
N LEU A 553 33.54 7.90 30.13
CA LEU A 553 33.53 7.30 31.48
C LEU A 553 34.40 6.05 31.56
N THR A 554 34.38 5.23 30.49
CA THR A 554 35.23 4.02 30.38
C THR A 554 36.73 4.40 30.33
N SER A 555 37.11 5.47 29.63
CA SER A 555 38.51 5.91 29.62
C SER A 555 39.00 6.37 31.00
N LEU A 556 38.16 7.06 31.77
CA LEU A 556 38.48 7.43 33.15
C LEU A 556 38.69 6.21 34.07
N LEU A 557 37.86 5.18 33.94
CA LEU A 557 38.02 3.95 34.70
C LEU A 557 39.32 3.21 34.37
N LYS A 558 39.70 3.16 33.09
CA LYS A 558 41.00 2.56 32.65
C LYS A 558 42.20 3.31 33.22
N GLU A 559 42.17 4.62 33.21
CA GLU A 559 43.24 5.45 33.84
C GLU A 559 43.32 5.18 35.33
N MET A 560 42.21 5.05 36.05
CA MET A 560 42.19 4.71 37.48
C MET A 560 42.73 3.33 37.77
N GLY A 561 42.45 2.32 36.92
CA GLY A 561 42.97 0.99 37.02
C GLY A 561 44.49 0.95 36.83
N ALA A 562 45.01 1.77 35.90
CA ALA A 562 46.45 1.89 35.62
C ALA A 562 47.24 2.55 36.74
N ASP A 563 46.65 3.53 37.43
CA ASP A 563 47.30 4.26 38.53
C ASP A 563 47.25 3.51 39.88
N GLY A 564 46.63 2.34 39.97
CA GLY A 564 46.48 1.55 41.19
C GLY A 564 45.57 2.21 42.27
N SER A 565 44.84 3.27 41.89
CA SER A 565 43.92 4.04 42.78
C SER A 565 42.45 3.60 42.65
N GLY A 566 42.20 2.40 42.12
CA GLY A 566 40.82 1.88 42.00
C GLY A 566 40.16 1.66 43.38
N PRO A 567 38.84 1.92 43.54
CA PRO A 567 38.15 1.69 44.79
C PRO A 567 38.30 0.22 45.26
N ALA A 568 38.59 0.05 46.58
CA ALA A 568 38.91 -1.25 47.16
C ALA A 568 37.86 -2.30 46.81
N GLN A 569 38.29 -3.39 46.18
CA GLN A 569 37.47 -4.58 45.95
C GLN A 569 36.95 -5.06 47.27
N ARG A 570 35.63 -5.00 47.54
CA ARG A 570 35.00 -5.73 48.61
C ARG A 570 35.20 -7.22 48.36
N THR A 571 36.23 -7.82 48.98
CA THR A 571 36.50 -9.27 49.00
C THR A 571 35.25 -9.99 49.42
N LYS A 572 34.69 -10.84 48.55
CA LYS A 572 33.67 -11.81 48.89
C LYS A 572 34.23 -12.71 49.97
N SER A 573 33.64 -12.68 51.18
CA SER A 573 33.91 -13.62 52.25
C SER A 573 33.71 -15.07 51.75
N PRO A 574 34.67 -15.97 51.96
CA PRO A 574 34.58 -17.36 51.50
C PRO A 574 33.92 -18.24 52.58
N PHE A 575 32.67 -17.94 52.98
CA PHE A 575 31.90 -18.86 53.87
C PHE A 575 30.41 -18.75 53.62
N ALA A 576 29.87 -19.60 52.78
CA ALA A 576 28.56 -20.21 52.92
C ALA A 576 28.36 -21.35 51.87
N LYS A 577 29.08 -22.45 52.05
CA LYS A 577 28.56 -23.77 51.70
C LYS A 577 28.03 -24.39 52.96
N ARG A 578 26.71 -24.72 52.99
CA ARG A 578 26.01 -25.82 53.66
C ARG A 578 24.62 -25.35 54.15
N LYS A 579 23.58 -25.62 53.46
CA LYS A 579 22.68 -26.79 53.55
C LYS A 579 21.61 -26.70 52.47
#